data_0e7112956e060752b1073dd6d920774b
#
_entry.id   0e7112956e060752b1073dd6d920774b
#
_cell.length_a   1.000
_cell.length_b   1.000
_cell.length_c   1.000
_cell.angle_alpha   90.00
_cell.angle_beta   90.00
_cell.angle_gamma   90.00
#
_symmetry.space_group_name_H-M   'P 1'
#
loop_
_entity.id
_entity.type
_entity.pdbx_description
1 polymer ?
#
loop_
_entity_poly.entity_id
_entity_poly.type
_entity_poly.pdbx_seq_one_letter_code
_entity_poly.pdbx_strand_id
1 'polypeptide(L)'
;YWLYIDGVDTIIRMALDYGMSIGFDSNDLILALLITQFVGFPSAIAFGYLGGKIGTKRSIYIAIAVYLCVTIYASFITRASEFYVLAIVIGLVQGGIQALSRSLYARMIPVDKSGEFFGFYNLIGKFSVVAGPVFIGVTALLVRSMGYSSDIASRVSITSIAVLFVAGAVLLFFVDEKAGKKEARYL
;
A
#
# COMPACT_ATOMS: atom_id res chain seq x y z
N TYR A 1 -8.11 2.58 6.74
CA TYR A 1 -6.86 3.22 6.28
C TYR A 1 -5.65 2.37 6.65
N TRP A 2 -5.47 2.13 7.91
CA TRP A 2 -4.32 1.52 8.55
C TRP A 2 -3.81 0.24 7.85
N LEU A 3 -4.69 -0.73 7.61
CA LEU A 3 -4.32 -2.02 7.02
C LEU A 3 -3.78 -1.92 5.59
N TYR A 4 -4.49 -1.22 4.71
CA TYR A 4 -4.01 -1.15 3.33
C TYR A 4 -2.78 -0.24 3.17
N ILE A 5 -2.59 0.76 4.03
CA ILE A 5 -1.37 1.59 4.02
C ILE A 5 -0.16 0.80 4.54
N ASP A 6 -0.35 -0.06 5.54
CA ASP A 6 0.69 -1.00 5.98
C ASP A 6 1.12 -1.92 4.83
N GLY A 7 0.16 -2.44 4.07
CA GLY A 7 0.45 -3.19 2.85
C GLY A 7 1.25 -2.39 1.82
N VAL A 8 0.89 -1.13 1.56
CA VAL A 8 1.61 -0.22 0.65
C VAL A 8 3.04 0.00 1.12
N ASP A 9 3.21 0.40 2.38
CA ASP A 9 4.52 0.71 2.96
C ASP A 9 5.41 -0.55 3.03
N THR A 10 4.82 -1.71 3.31
CA THR A 10 5.53 -2.98 3.34
C THR A 10 6.05 -3.39 1.96
N ILE A 11 5.24 -3.26 0.91
CA ILE A 11 5.68 -3.55 -0.47
C ILE A 11 6.91 -2.70 -0.81
N ILE A 12 6.89 -1.40 -0.49
CA ILE A 12 7.98 -0.49 -0.82
C ILE A 12 9.25 -0.83 -0.04
N ARG A 13 9.12 -1.08 1.27
CA ARG A 13 10.26 -1.36 2.16
C ARG A 13 10.87 -2.72 1.91
N MET A 14 10.05 -3.72 1.66
CA MET A 14 10.48 -5.10 1.46
C MET A 14 10.81 -5.42 0.00
N ALA A 15 10.59 -4.48 -0.94
CA ALA A 15 10.87 -4.70 -2.37
C ALA A 15 12.33 -5.09 -2.65
N LEU A 16 13.28 -4.41 -2.00
CA LEU A 16 14.71 -4.73 -2.12
C LEU A 16 15.03 -6.13 -1.60
N ASP A 17 14.62 -6.42 -0.36
CA ASP A 17 14.89 -7.71 0.27
C ASP A 17 14.25 -8.86 -0.52
N TYR A 18 13.01 -8.64 -0.99
CA TYR A 18 12.32 -9.60 -1.82
C TYR A 18 13.05 -9.83 -3.15
N GLY A 19 13.39 -8.75 -3.88
CA GLY A 19 14.10 -8.85 -5.15
C GLY A 19 15.46 -9.56 -5.02
N MET A 20 16.22 -9.24 -3.98
CA MET A 20 17.49 -9.94 -3.68
C MET A 20 17.26 -11.42 -3.35
N SER A 21 16.20 -11.74 -2.60
CA SER A 21 15.89 -13.13 -2.20
C SER A 21 15.51 -14.04 -3.36
N ILE A 22 15.08 -13.47 -4.49
CA ILE A 22 14.78 -14.18 -5.75
C ILE A 22 15.87 -14.02 -6.80
N GLY A 23 17.02 -13.43 -6.43
CA GLY A 23 18.25 -13.42 -7.22
C GLY A 23 18.45 -12.21 -8.14
N PHE A 24 17.76 -11.10 -7.94
CA PHE A 24 17.98 -9.87 -8.71
C PHE A 24 19.18 -9.06 -8.16
N ASP A 25 19.86 -8.32 -9.05
CA ASP A 25 20.95 -7.45 -8.68
C ASP A 25 20.48 -6.21 -7.89
N SER A 26 21.25 -5.82 -6.87
CA SER A 26 20.89 -4.68 -6.01
C SER A 26 20.80 -3.36 -6.77
N ASN A 27 21.61 -3.16 -7.83
CA ASN A 27 21.57 -1.92 -8.61
C ASN A 27 20.25 -1.79 -9.38
N ASP A 28 19.76 -2.91 -9.95
CA ASP A 28 18.46 -2.94 -10.64
C ASP A 28 17.31 -2.61 -9.67
N LEU A 29 17.39 -3.14 -8.45
CA LEU A 29 16.36 -2.91 -7.42
C LEU A 29 16.37 -1.46 -6.92
N ILE A 30 17.55 -0.87 -6.71
CA ILE A 30 17.68 0.55 -6.33
C ILE A 30 17.15 1.45 -7.44
N LEU A 31 17.48 1.15 -8.70
CA LEU A 31 16.97 1.91 -9.85
C LEU A 31 15.43 1.80 -9.93
N ALA A 32 14.86 0.63 -9.70
CA ALA A 32 13.41 0.44 -9.67
C ALA A 32 12.74 1.28 -8.57
N LEU A 33 13.34 1.35 -7.37
CA LEU A 33 12.84 2.23 -6.30
C LEU A 33 12.88 3.70 -6.69
N LEU A 34 13.95 4.16 -7.33
CA LEU A 34 14.05 5.54 -7.84
C LEU A 34 12.95 5.82 -8.88
N ILE A 35 12.73 4.90 -9.82
CA ILE A 35 11.64 4.99 -10.80
C ILE A 35 10.29 5.14 -10.10
N THR A 36 10.02 4.32 -9.07
CA THR A 36 8.79 4.40 -8.29
C THR A 36 8.57 5.80 -7.70
N GLN A 37 9.60 6.40 -7.14
CA GLN A 37 9.52 7.74 -6.53
C GLN A 37 9.30 8.84 -7.57
N PHE A 38 10.02 8.79 -8.70
CA PHE A 38 9.85 9.77 -9.77
C PHE A 38 8.47 9.70 -10.43
N VAL A 39 7.93 8.49 -10.64
CA VAL A 39 6.59 8.28 -11.19
C VAL A 39 5.52 8.67 -10.16
N GLY A 40 5.78 8.46 -8.88
CA GLY A 40 4.83 8.73 -7.79
C GLY A 40 4.42 10.19 -7.67
N PHE A 41 5.33 11.12 -7.94
CA PHE A 41 5.05 12.57 -7.85
C PHE A 41 3.96 13.04 -8.83
N PRO A 42 4.10 12.89 -10.16
CA PRO A 42 3.06 13.29 -11.10
C PRO A 42 1.77 12.47 -10.92
N SER A 43 1.87 11.22 -10.51
CA SER A 43 0.72 10.35 -10.28
C SER A 43 -0.15 10.81 -9.11
N ALA A 44 0.44 11.37 -8.05
CA ALA A 44 -0.31 11.93 -6.94
C ALA A 44 -1.26 13.05 -7.41
N ILE A 45 -0.81 13.89 -8.35
CA ILE A 45 -1.61 14.95 -8.95
C ILE A 45 -2.74 14.35 -9.81
N ALA A 46 -2.42 13.36 -10.65
CA ALA A 46 -3.41 12.69 -11.49
C ALA A 46 -4.50 11.99 -10.66
N PHE A 47 -4.12 11.33 -9.58
CA PHE A 47 -5.08 10.72 -8.64
C PHE A 47 -5.92 11.75 -7.87
N GLY A 48 -5.37 12.94 -7.57
CA GLY A 48 -6.14 14.06 -7.03
C GLY A 48 -7.28 14.47 -7.97
N TYR A 49 -7.00 14.58 -9.27
CA TYR A 49 -8.00 14.81 -10.31
C TYR A 49 -9.03 13.68 -10.40
N LEU A 50 -8.57 12.44 -10.38
CA LEU A 50 -9.43 11.26 -10.42
C LEU A 50 -10.39 11.24 -9.22
N GLY A 51 -9.87 11.50 -8.02
CA GLY A 51 -10.68 11.60 -6.80
C GLY A 51 -11.75 12.67 -6.85
N GLY A 52 -11.48 13.79 -7.54
CA GLY A 52 -12.46 14.84 -7.82
C GLY A 52 -13.58 14.40 -8.77
N LYS A 53 -13.27 13.59 -9.79
CA LYS A 53 -14.23 13.15 -10.82
C LYS A 53 -15.10 11.96 -10.39
N ILE A 54 -14.50 10.90 -9.87
CA ILE A 54 -15.22 9.65 -9.56
C ILE A 54 -15.47 9.44 -8.07
N GLY A 55 -14.95 10.34 -7.24
CA GLY A 55 -15.05 10.28 -5.78
C GLY A 55 -13.84 9.63 -5.11
N THR A 56 -13.45 10.17 -3.96
CA THR A 56 -12.24 9.80 -3.23
C THR A 56 -12.23 8.33 -2.83
N LYS A 57 -13.33 7.82 -2.28
CA LYS A 57 -13.46 6.43 -1.84
C LYS A 57 -13.29 5.44 -3.00
N ARG A 58 -13.91 5.72 -4.16
CA ARG A 58 -13.79 4.87 -5.35
C ARG A 58 -12.35 4.85 -5.89
N SER A 59 -11.68 6.00 -5.90
CA SER A 59 -10.29 6.10 -6.35
C SER A 59 -9.34 5.33 -5.44
N ILE A 60 -9.59 5.29 -4.12
CA ILE A 60 -8.83 4.46 -3.17
C ILE A 60 -9.04 2.97 -3.49
N TYR A 61 -10.26 2.53 -3.80
CA TYR A 61 -10.53 1.14 -4.20
C TYR A 61 -9.77 0.73 -5.47
N ILE A 62 -9.70 1.62 -6.47
CA ILE A 62 -8.90 1.37 -7.67
C ILE A 62 -7.43 1.15 -7.31
N ALA A 63 -6.88 2.01 -6.45
CA ALA A 63 -5.50 1.87 -6.01
C ALA A 63 -5.27 0.56 -5.24
N ILE A 64 -6.17 0.18 -4.32
CA ILE A 64 -6.09 -1.09 -3.59
C ILE A 64 -6.15 -2.28 -4.56
N ALA A 65 -7.04 -2.25 -5.56
CA ALA A 65 -7.14 -3.30 -6.57
C ALA A 65 -5.85 -3.44 -7.37
N VAL A 66 -5.22 -2.32 -7.76
CA VAL A 66 -3.92 -2.34 -8.45
C VAL A 66 -2.85 -2.95 -7.54
N TYR A 67 -2.79 -2.57 -6.24
CA TYR A 67 -1.84 -3.17 -5.31
C TYR A 67 -2.06 -4.67 -5.11
N LEU A 68 -3.29 -5.14 -5.07
CA LEU A 68 -3.61 -6.58 -5.04
C LEU A 68 -3.07 -7.30 -6.26
N CYS A 69 -3.31 -6.76 -7.45
CA CYS A 69 -2.78 -7.34 -8.70
C CYS A 69 -1.25 -7.36 -8.69
N VAL A 70 -0.61 -6.26 -8.28
CA VAL A 70 0.86 -6.15 -8.17
C VAL A 70 1.41 -7.18 -7.19
N THR A 71 0.79 -7.31 -6.01
CA THR A 71 1.23 -8.25 -4.97
C THR A 71 1.16 -9.71 -5.46
N ILE A 72 0.08 -10.07 -6.16
CA ILE A 72 -0.07 -11.41 -6.74
C ILE A 72 0.94 -11.61 -7.87
N TYR A 73 1.07 -10.65 -8.78
CA TYR A 73 2.00 -10.76 -9.92
C TYR A 73 3.46 -10.82 -9.45
N ALA A 74 3.81 -10.11 -8.37
CA ALA A 74 5.16 -10.12 -7.81
C ALA A 74 5.64 -11.53 -7.43
N SER A 75 4.75 -12.44 -7.04
CA SER A 75 5.12 -13.83 -6.71
C SER A 75 5.53 -14.68 -7.94
N PHE A 76 5.21 -14.22 -9.15
CA PHE A 76 5.50 -14.92 -10.41
C PHE A 76 6.65 -14.33 -11.21
N ILE A 77 7.17 -13.17 -10.82
CA ILE A 77 8.24 -12.51 -11.58
C ILE A 77 9.51 -13.35 -11.63
N THR A 78 10.15 -13.33 -12.80
CA THR A 78 11.39 -14.07 -13.07
C THR A 78 12.48 -13.21 -13.67
N ARG A 79 12.16 -12.02 -14.17
CA ARG A 79 13.08 -11.11 -14.86
C ARG A 79 13.11 -9.74 -14.21
N ALA A 80 14.28 -9.10 -14.16
CA ALA A 80 14.42 -7.74 -13.65
C ALA A 80 13.56 -6.73 -14.42
N SER A 81 13.32 -6.93 -15.73
CA SER A 81 12.42 -6.07 -16.52
C SER A 81 10.98 -6.06 -16.01
N GLU A 82 10.49 -7.18 -15.50
CA GLU A 82 9.15 -7.28 -14.89
C GLU A 82 9.11 -6.50 -13.58
N PHE A 83 10.21 -6.50 -12.82
CA PHE A 83 10.33 -5.72 -11.59
C PHE A 83 10.27 -4.22 -11.87
N TYR A 84 10.88 -3.72 -12.95
CA TYR A 84 10.75 -2.32 -13.38
C TYR A 84 9.29 -1.95 -13.75
N VAL A 85 8.57 -2.86 -14.44
CA VAL A 85 7.16 -2.63 -14.74
C VAL A 85 6.35 -2.52 -13.46
N LEU A 86 6.57 -3.40 -12.47
CA LEU A 86 5.93 -3.31 -11.17
C LEU A 86 6.25 -2.00 -10.47
N ALA A 87 7.50 -1.55 -10.51
CA ALA A 87 7.95 -0.28 -9.93
C ALA A 87 7.18 0.92 -10.51
N ILE A 88 6.98 0.95 -11.83
CA ILE A 88 6.19 1.98 -12.50
C ILE A 88 4.72 1.91 -12.05
N VAL A 89 4.10 0.73 -12.06
CA VAL A 89 2.71 0.54 -11.66
C VAL A 89 2.49 0.93 -10.20
N ILE A 90 3.39 0.55 -9.30
CA ILE A 90 3.37 0.97 -7.89
C ILE A 90 3.48 2.49 -7.79
N GLY A 91 4.44 3.11 -8.50
CA GLY A 91 4.60 4.56 -8.53
C GLY A 91 3.31 5.28 -8.96
N LEU A 92 2.61 4.74 -9.97
CA LEU A 92 1.35 5.32 -10.45
C LEU A 92 0.24 5.38 -9.39
N VAL A 93 0.22 4.50 -8.41
CA VAL A 93 -0.86 4.45 -7.40
C VAL A 93 -0.42 4.88 -6.00
N GLN A 94 0.87 4.83 -5.68
CA GLN A 94 1.42 5.08 -4.34
C GLN A 94 1.10 6.48 -3.81
N GLY A 95 1.48 7.52 -4.56
CA GLY A 95 1.21 8.90 -4.16
C GLY A 95 -0.28 9.19 -4.07
N GLY A 96 -1.05 8.61 -5.00
CA GLY A 96 -2.50 8.76 -5.07
C GLY A 96 -3.23 8.18 -3.87
N ILE A 97 -2.94 6.95 -3.50
CA ILE A 97 -3.62 6.28 -2.37
C ILE A 97 -3.37 7.01 -1.04
N GLN A 98 -2.13 7.49 -0.82
CA GLN A 98 -1.78 8.25 0.38
C GLN A 98 -2.49 9.61 0.42
N ALA A 99 -2.44 10.38 -0.68
CA ALA A 99 -3.06 11.70 -0.78
C ALA A 99 -4.58 11.62 -0.63
N LEU A 100 -5.23 10.68 -1.32
CA LEU A 100 -6.67 10.50 -1.26
C LEU A 100 -7.16 10.01 0.10
N SER A 101 -6.41 9.14 0.77
CA SER A 101 -6.73 8.68 2.12
C SER A 101 -6.72 9.82 3.14
N ARG A 102 -5.70 10.69 3.06
CA ARG A 102 -5.65 11.91 3.89
C ARG A 102 -6.79 12.88 3.56
N SER A 103 -7.10 13.05 2.27
CA SER A 103 -8.23 13.89 1.83
C SER A 103 -9.58 13.35 2.30
N LEU A 104 -9.78 12.02 2.26
CA LEU A 104 -10.99 11.39 2.78
C LEU A 104 -11.13 11.63 4.29
N TYR A 105 -10.05 11.43 5.04
CA TYR A 105 -10.02 11.66 6.49
C TYR A 105 -10.28 13.13 6.85
N ALA A 106 -9.60 14.06 6.17
CA ALA A 106 -9.77 15.50 6.40
C ALA A 106 -11.22 16.00 6.25
N ARG A 107 -12.01 15.31 5.41
CA ARG A 107 -13.42 15.67 5.20
C ARG A 107 -14.36 15.17 6.29
N MET A 108 -13.89 14.28 7.16
CA MET A 108 -14.68 13.63 8.21
C MET A 108 -14.29 14.06 9.62
N ILE A 109 -13.40 15.05 9.75
CA ILE A 109 -12.95 15.58 11.05
C ILE A 109 -13.36 17.04 11.22
N PRO A 110 -13.57 17.52 12.48
CA PRO A 110 -13.82 18.93 12.77
C PRO A 110 -12.61 19.79 12.40
N VAL A 111 -12.87 20.96 11.82
CA VAL A 111 -11.79 21.86 11.32
C VAL A 111 -10.99 22.44 12.48
N ASP A 112 -11.64 22.80 13.57
CA ASP A 112 -11.03 23.39 14.78
C ASP A 112 -10.13 22.41 15.57
N LYS A 113 -10.41 21.09 15.44
CA LYS A 113 -9.62 20.00 16.09
C LYS A 113 -8.75 19.21 15.11
N SER A 114 -8.58 19.73 13.90
CA SER A 114 -7.84 19.01 12.83
C SER A 114 -6.41 18.60 13.25
N GLY A 115 -5.72 19.41 14.05
CA GLY A 115 -4.38 19.09 14.56
C GLY A 115 -4.36 17.83 15.44
N GLU A 116 -5.31 17.68 16.36
CA GLU A 116 -5.43 16.51 17.24
C GLU A 116 -5.73 15.24 16.43
N PHE A 117 -6.73 15.34 15.54
CA PHE A 117 -7.13 14.22 14.70
C PHE A 117 -6.03 13.77 13.73
N PHE A 118 -5.31 14.69 13.11
CA PHE A 118 -4.15 14.33 12.28
C PHE A 118 -2.96 13.84 13.10
N GLY A 119 -2.78 14.33 14.32
CA GLY A 119 -1.81 13.78 15.29
C GLY A 119 -2.07 12.30 15.55
N PHE A 120 -3.32 11.94 15.86
CA PHE A 120 -3.75 10.56 16.07
C PHE A 120 -3.63 9.70 14.80
N TYR A 121 -4.05 10.23 13.64
CA TYR A 121 -3.91 9.57 12.35
C TYR A 121 -2.46 9.21 12.03
N ASN A 122 -1.52 10.15 12.25
CA ASN A 122 -0.11 9.93 12.01
C ASN A 122 0.51 8.96 13.04
N LEU A 123 0.08 9.03 14.31
CA LEU A 123 0.52 8.11 15.36
C LEU A 123 0.15 6.67 14.98
N ILE A 124 -1.12 6.44 14.65
CA ILE A 124 -1.60 5.13 14.21
C ILE A 124 -0.87 4.68 12.95
N GLY A 125 -0.66 5.58 11.97
CA GLY A 125 0.10 5.28 10.75
C GLY A 125 1.52 4.80 11.01
N LYS A 126 2.18 5.28 12.07
CA LYS A 126 3.52 4.80 12.45
C LYS A 126 3.49 3.41 13.08
N PHE A 127 2.44 3.06 13.80
CA PHE A 127 2.28 1.71 14.37
C PHE A 127 1.88 0.68 13.31
N SER A 128 1.23 1.09 12.22
CA SER A 128 0.80 0.17 11.15
C SER A 128 1.95 -0.50 10.42
N VAL A 129 3.11 0.12 10.37
CA VAL A 129 4.28 -0.34 9.62
C VAL A 129 4.83 -1.71 10.09
N VAL A 130 4.29 -2.26 11.17
CA VAL A 130 4.78 -3.49 11.80
C VAL A 130 4.08 -4.74 11.27
N ALA A 131 2.79 -4.67 10.95
CA ALA A 131 2.01 -5.85 10.63
C ALA A 131 2.46 -6.51 9.32
N GLY A 132 2.71 -5.75 8.28
CA GLY A 132 3.15 -6.29 6.99
C GLY A 132 4.46 -7.08 7.05
N PRO A 133 5.57 -6.54 7.58
CA PRO A 133 6.80 -7.30 7.76
C PRO A 133 6.61 -8.56 8.63
N VAL A 134 5.76 -8.50 9.67
CA VAL A 134 5.43 -9.68 10.49
C VAL A 134 4.71 -10.74 9.65
N PHE A 135 3.73 -10.36 8.82
CA PHE A 135 3.05 -11.30 7.91
C PHE A 135 4.04 -11.97 6.96
N ILE A 136 4.95 -11.21 6.34
CA ILE A 136 6.00 -11.76 5.47
C ILE A 136 6.89 -12.72 6.25
N GLY A 137 7.43 -12.30 7.40
CA GLY A 137 8.36 -13.08 8.20
C GLY A 137 7.74 -14.39 8.70
N VAL A 138 6.55 -14.33 9.28
CA VAL A 138 5.83 -15.52 9.78
C VAL A 138 5.50 -16.48 8.63
N THR A 139 5.00 -15.97 7.51
CA THR A 139 4.67 -16.81 6.35
C THR A 139 5.93 -17.47 5.78
N ALA A 140 7.05 -16.74 5.65
CA ALA A 140 8.31 -17.29 5.18
C ALA A 140 8.84 -18.40 6.10
N LEU A 141 8.77 -18.21 7.42
CA LEU A 141 9.18 -19.21 8.41
C LEU A 141 8.31 -20.46 8.32
N LEU A 142 6.99 -20.32 8.23
CA LEU A 142 6.05 -21.43 8.10
C LEU A 142 6.30 -22.24 6.84
N VAL A 143 6.48 -21.58 5.69
CA VAL A 143 6.74 -22.26 4.42
C VAL A 143 8.07 -23.01 4.45
N ARG A 144 9.12 -22.40 5.05
CA ARG A 144 10.42 -23.07 5.24
C ARG A 144 10.33 -24.27 6.18
N SER A 145 9.56 -24.18 7.26
CA SER A 145 9.37 -25.29 8.19
C SER A 145 8.64 -26.50 7.57
N MET A 146 7.88 -26.26 6.48
CA MET A 146 7.26 -27.31 5.65
C MET A 146 8.25 -27.94 4.64
N GLY A 147 9.52 -27.54 4.64
CA GLY A 147 10.57 -28.10 3.76
C GLY A 147 10.67 -27.47 2.37
N TYR A 148 9.97 -26.37 2.12
CA TYR A 148 10.09 -25.66 0.83
C TYR A 148 11.36 -24.83 0.74
N SER A 149 11.83 -24.59 -0.51
CA SER A 149 13.00 -23.78 -0.78
C SER A 149 12.84 -22.32 -0.35
N SER A 150 13.94 -21.63 -0.14
CA SER A 150 13.95 -20.20 0.24
C SER A 150 13.24 -19.33 -0.80
N ASP A 151 13.39 -19.63 -2.09
CA ASP A 151 12.73 -18.92 -3.19
C ASP A 151 11.20 -19.05 -3.11
N ILE A 152 10.70 -20.28 -2.94
CA ILE A 152 9.26 -20.53 -2.77
C ILE A 152 8.74 -19.80 -1.53
N ALA A 153 9.46 -19.86 -0.42
CA ALA A 153 9.07 -19.19 0.81
C ALA A 153 8.98 -17.67 0.62
N SER A 154 9.92 -17.05 -0.10
CA SER A 154 9.89 -15.62 -0.42
C SER A 154 8.69 -15.24 -1.30
N ARG A 155 8.40 -16.03 -2.33
CA ARG A 155 7.28 -15.80 -3.26
C ARG A 155 5.91 -15.94 -2.59
N VAL A 156 5.76 -16.92 -1.71
CA VAL A 156 4.52 -17.11 -0.94
C VAL A 156 4.38 -16.02 0.12
N SER A 157 5.47 -15.63 0.78
CA SER A 157 5.42 -14.62 1.84
C SER A 157 5.00 -13.24 1.33
N ILE A 158 5.46 -12.82 0.14
CA ILE A 158 5.05 -11.54 -0.43
C ILE A 158 3.54 -11.51 -0.72
N THR A 159 2.97 -12.65 -1.13
CA THR A 159 1.53 -12.77 -1.39
C THR A 159 0.69 -12.62 -0.13
N SER A 160 1.24 -12.89 1.06
CA SER A 160 0.53 -12.74 2.33
C SER A 160 0.08 -11.30 2.60
N ILE A 161 0.75 -10.31 2.03
CA ILE A 161 0.37 -8.89 2.13
C ILE A 161 -1.01 -8.64 1.52
N ALA A 162 -1.45 -9.45 0.55
CA ALA A 162 -2.78 -9.33 -0.05
C ALA A 162 -3.91 -9.36 1.02
N VAL A 163 -3.69 -10.06 2.13
CA VAL A 163 -4.64 -10.09 3.26
C VAL A 163 -4.88 -8.69 3.83
N LEU A 164 -3.82 -7.87 3.94
CA LEU A 164 -3.93 -6.49 4.44
C LEU A 164 -4.74 -5.61 3.49
N PHE A 165 -4.55 -5.77 2.18
CA PHE A 165 -5.33 -5.04 1.18
C PHE A 165 -6.80 -5.45 1.17
N VAL A 166 -7.09 -6.76 1.22
CA VAL A 166 -8.46 -7.26 1.27
C VAL A 166 -9.16 -6.80 2.55
N ALA A 167 -8.53 -6.97 3.71
CA ALA A 167 -9.08 -6.52 4.98
C ALA A 167 -9.28 -5.00 5.01
N GLY A 168 -8.31 -4.24 4.50
CA GLY A 168 -8.40 -2.79 4.37
C GLY A 168 -9.54 -2.34 3.45
N ALA A 169 -9.75 -3.02 2.31
CA ALA A 169 -10.86 -2.77 1.39
C ALA A 169 -12.22 -3.06 2.05
N VAL A 170 -12.34 -4.20 2.77
CA VAL A 170 -13.56 -4.58 3.49
C VAL A 170 -13.89 -3.52 4.55
N LEU A 171 -12.91 -3.11 5.37
CA LEU A 171 -13.15 -2.07 6.38
C LEU A 171 -13.49 -0.71 5.75
N LEU A 172 -12.88 -0.36 4.61
CA LEU A 172 -13.22 0.86 3.89
C LEU A 172 -14.67 0.84 3.38
N PHE A 173 -15.23 -0.34 3.11
CA PHE A 173 -16.63 -0.47 2.70
C PHE A 173 -17.59 0.09 3.76
N PHE A 174 -17.33 -0.17 5.03
CA PHE A 174 -18.17 0.28 6.15
C PHE A 174 -18.00 1.76 6.49
N VAL A 175 -17.02 2.47 5.91
CA VAL A 175 -16.85 3.90 6.14
C VAL A 175 -17.93 4.69 5.41
N ASP A 176 -18.80 5.40 6.15
CA ASP A 176 -19.79 6.32 5.59
C ASP A 176 -19.24 7.75 5.60
N GLU A 177 -18.81 8.22 4.42
CA GLU A 177 -18.29 9.58 4.23
C GLU A 177 -19.37 10.65 4.51
N LYS A 178 -20.65 10.35 4.23
CA LYS A 178 -21.74 11.32 4.42
C LYS A 178 -22.05 11.51 5.90
N ALA A 179 -22.12 10.42 6.65
CA ALA A 179 -22.31 10.44 8.09
C ALA A 179 -21.16 11.18 8.78
N GLY A 180 -19.89 10.83 8.45
CA GLY A 180 -18.72 11.49 9.01
C GLY A 180 -18.68 13.00 8.75
N LYS A 181 -19.02 13.45 7.53
CA LYS A 181 -19.13 14.89 7.21
C LYS A 181 -20.22 15.60 7.99
N LYS A 182 -21.33 14.91 8.28
CA LYS A 182 -22.43 15.49 9.05
C LYS A 182 -22.01 15.68 10.51
N GLU A 183 -21.43 14.65 11.12
CA GLU A 183 -20.95 14.67 12.50
C GLU A 183 -19.85 15.72 12.71
N ALA A 184 -18.90 15.84 11.79
CA ALA A 184 -17.83 16.83 11.84
C ALA A 184 -18.32 18.30 11.87
N ARG A 185 -19.57 18.58 11.50
CA ARG A 185 -20.17 19.92 11.56
C ARG A 185 -20.83 20.23 12.90
N TYR A 186 -21.08 19.23 13.72
CA TYR A 186 -21.75 19.38 15.01
C TYR A 186 -20.80 19.27 16.20
N LEU A 187 -19.54 18.90 15.98
CA LEU A 187 -18.46 18.82 16.96
C LEU A 187 -17.56 20.06 16.92
#